data_4bea0cc6e32c8cc9750ac1a49fd7baeb
#
_entry.id   4bea0cc6e32c8cc9750ac1a49fd7baeb
#
_cell.length_a   1.000
_cell.length_b   1.000
_cell.length_c   1.000
_cell.angle_alpha   90.00
_cell.angle_beta   90.00
_cell.angle_gamma   90.00
#
_symmetry.space_group_name_H-M   'P 1'
#
loop_
_entity.id
_entity.type
_entity.pdbx_description
1 polymer ?
#
loop_
_entity_poly.entity_id
_entity_poly.type
_entity_poly.pdbx_seq_one_letter_code
_entity_poly.pdbx_strand_id
1 'polypeptide(L)'
;MQIHGTCDPRFAPVREAFEGNFKDGLEVGASVAVTRDGVPVVDLWAGEAVQGGAPWQRDTIVNVYSTTKTMAAISVLVLADRG
;
A
#
# COMPACT_ATOMS: atom_id res chain seq x y z
N MET A 1 -11.67 13.60 2.82
CA MET A 1 -11.31 12.18 2.93
C MET A 1 -10.23 12.02 3.99
N GLN A 2 -10.32 10.97 4.78
CA GLN A 2 -9.41 10.72 5.90
C GLN A 2 -8.36 9.67 5.50
N ILE A 3 -7.11 9.95 5.83
CA ILE A 3 -6.01 9.00 5.67
C ILE A 3 -5.77 8.33 7.02
N HIS A 4 -5.74 7.02 7.03
CA HIS A 4 -5.55 6.20 8.22
C HIS A 4 -4.14 5.61 8.26
N GLY A 5 -3.71 5.20 9.44
CA GLY A 5 -2.45 4.52 9.64
C GLY A 5 -1.38 5.41 10.25
N THR A 6 -0.13 5.04 10.03
CA THR A 6 1.03 5.70 10.62
C THR A 6 2.05 6.09 9.57
N CYS A 7 2.77 7.18 9.82
CA CYS A 7 3.86 7.62 8.96
C CYS A 7 4.92 8.30 9.82
N ASP A 8 6.14 7.76 9.78
CA ASP A 8 7.28 8.39 10.46
C ASP A 8 7.46 9.79 9.87
N PRO A 9 7.64 10.85 10.71
CA PRO A 9 7.79 12.22 10.21
C PRO A 9 8.89 12.42 9.18
N ARG A 10 9.92 11.58 9.19
CA ARG A 10 11.00 11.63 8.19
C ARG A 10 10.50 11.25 6.79
N PHE A 11 9.36 10.58 6.71
CA PHE A 11 8.75 10.12 5.46
C PHE A 11 7.49 10.91 5.11
N ALA A 12 7.30 12.09 5.71
CA ALA A 12 6.15 12.96 5.42
C ALA A 12 5.93 13.20 3.92
N PRO A 13 6.97 13.34 3.07
CA PRO A 13 6.74 13.47 1.62
C PRO A 13 5.98 12.30 0.99
N VAL A 14 6.12 11.08 1.53
CA VAL A 14 5.37 9.92 1.06
C VAL A 14 3.88 10.09 1.37
N ARG A 15 3.56 10.54 2.59
CA ARG A 15 2.19 10.83 2.98
C ARG A 15 1.58 11.92 2.11
N GLU A 16 2.32 12.97 1.83
CA GLU A 16 1.86 14.09 1.00
C GLU A 16 1.57 13.61 -0.42
N ALA A 17 2.43 12.80 -1.00
CA ALA A 17 2.22 12.23 -2.34
C ALA A 17 0.99 11.32 -2.37
N PHE A 18 0.83 10.49 -1.36
CA PHE A 18 -0.32 9.60 -1.21
C PHE A 18 -1.62 10.40 -1.15
N GLU A 19 -1.66 11.42 -0.30
CA GLU A 19 -2.81 12.30 -0.16
C GLU A 19 -3.12 13.05 -1.46
N GLY A 20 -2.08 13.51 -2.16
CA GLY A 20 -2.22 14.23 -3.42
C GLY A 20 -2.94 13.41 -4.50
N ASN A 21 -2.69 12.12 -4.57
CA ASN A 21 -3.36 11.24 -5.52
C ASN A 21 -4.89 11.23 -5.34
N PHE A 22 -5.35 11.32 -4.09
CA PHE A 22 -6.78 11.38 -3.82
C PHE A 22 -7.37 12.74 -4.15
N LYS A 23 -6.64 13.83 -3.87
CA LYS A 23 -7.09 15.19 -4.20
C LYS A 23 -7.28 15.38 -5.70
N ASP A 24 -6.41 14.75 -6.49
CA ASP A 24 -6.47 14.84 -7.96
C ASP A 24 -7.53 13.89 -8.55
N GLY A 25 -8.23 13.12 -7.73
CA GLY A 25 -9.25 12.19 -8.17
C GLY A 25 -8.71 10.97 -8.91
N LEU A 26 -7.42 10.68 -8.77
CA LEU A 26 -6.77 9.56 -9.45
C LEU A 26 -6.99 8.22 -8.72
N GLU A 27 -7.39 8.27 -7.46
CA GLU A 27 -7.54 7.06 -6.64
C GLU A 27 -8.95 6.94 -6.07
N VAL A 28 -9.48 5.72 -6.09
CA VAL A 28 -10.72 5.35 -5.37
C VAL A 28 -10.36 4.89 -3.96
N GLY A 29 -9.38 4.04 -3.85
CA GLY A 29 -8.83 3.56 -2.60
C GLY A 29 -7.42 3.05 -2.82
N ALA A 30 -6.60 3.10 -1.79
CA ALA A 30 -5.21 2.69 -1.89
C ALA A 30 -4.61 2.41 -0.52
N SER A 31 -3.52 1.67 -0.53
CA SER A 31 -2.65 1.52 0.63
C SER A 31 -1.19 1.59 0.20
N VAL A 32 -0.33 1.99 1.11
CA VAL A 32 1.11 2.00 0.91
C VAL A 32 1.79 1.59 2.21
N ALA A 33 2.81 0.76 2.10
CA ALA A 33 3.61 0.33 3.24
C ALA A 33 5.08 0.37 2.86
N VAL A 34 5.89 0.90 3.76
CA VAL A 34 7.34 0.97 3.60
C VAL A 34 7.98 0.51 4.90
N THR A 35 8.99 -0.35 4.79
CA THR A 35 9.82 -0.74 5.92
C THR A 35 11.25 -0.26 5.68
N ARG A 36 11.94 0.05 6.77
CA ARG A 36 13.36 0.37 6.75
C ARG A 36 14.04 -0.50 7.79
N ASP A 37 15.01 -1.30 7.35
CA ASP A 37 15.72 -2.25 8.22
C ASP A 37 14.75 -3.16 8.97
N GLY A 38 13.67 -3.59 8.29
CA GLY A 38 12.64 -4.45 8.86
C GLY A 38 11.63 -3.75 9.77
N VAL A 39 11.74 -2.43 9.94
CA VAL A 39 10.83 -1.65 10.79
C VAL A 39 9.84 -0.88 9.92
N PRO A 40 8.52 -1.02 10.14
CA PRO A 40 7.53 -0.23 9.42
C PRO A 40 7.72 1.26 9.70
N VAL A 41 7.87 2.06 8.64
CA VAL A 41 8.00 3.52 8.73
C VAL A 41 6.83 4.24 8.07
N VAL A 42 6.16 3.59 7.12
CA VAL A 42 4.93 4.09 6.50
C VAL A 42 3.95 2.92 6.41
N ASP A 43 2.73 3.16 6.85
CA ASP A 43 1.63 2.20 6.75
C ASP A 43 0.33 3.02 6.69
N LEU A 44 -0.09 3.35 5.48
CA LEU A 44 -1.21 4.24 5.22
C LEU A 44 -2.24 3.56 4.34
N TRP A 45 -3.52 3.89 4.57
CA TRP A 45 -4.61 3.47 3.70
C TRP A 45 -5.71 4.52 3.72
N ALA A 46 -6.46 4.61 2.64
CA ALA A 46 -7.55 5.59 2.52
C ALA A 46 -8.50 5.20 1.39
N GLY A 47 -9.65 5.86 1.39
CA GLY A 47 -10.64 5.74 0.34
C GLY A 47 -11.56 4.54 0.52
N GLU A 48 -11.99 3.97 -0.59
CA GLU A 48 -12.97 2.89 -0.65
C GLU A 48 -12.41 1.69 -1.41
N ALA A 49 -12.82 0.48 -1.03
CA ALA A 49 -12.40 -0.74 -1.72
C ALA A 49 -12.95 -0.80 -3.16
N VAL A 50 -14.17 -0.27 -3.33
CA VAL A 50 -14.84 -0.10 -4.62
C VAL A 50 -15.53 1.24 -4.56
N GLN A 51 -15.56 1.97 -5.66
CA GLN A 51 -16.23 3.28 -5.72
C GLN A 51 -17.66 3.17 -5.22
N GLY A 52 -18.01 3.97 -4.21
CA GLY A 52 -19.30 3.94 -3.57
C GLY A 52 -19.53 2.76 -2.62
N GLY A 53 -18.49 1.94 -2.40
CA GLY A 53 -18.58 0.75 -1.55
C GLY A 53 -17.99 0.95 -0.15
N ALA A 54 -17.56 -0.16 0.45
CA ALA A 54 -17.02 -0.16 1.79
C ALA A 54 -15.72 0.65 1.91
N PRO A 55 -15.48 1.30 3.06
CA PRO A 55 -14.21 1.98 3.29
C PRO A 55 -13.02 1.04 3.18
N TRP A 56 -11.91 1.53 2.62
CA TRP A 56 -10.66 0.78 2.61
C TRP A 56 -10.16 0.60 4.04
N GLN A 57 -9.77 -0.62 4.37
CA GLN A 57 -9.24 -0.96 5.68
C GLN A 57 -7.78 -1.39 5.56
N ARG A 58 -7.11 -1.54 6.69
CA ARG A 58 -5.71 -1.93 6.73
C ARG A 58 -5.43 -3.23 5.99
N ASP A 59 -6.35 -4.19 6.06
CA ASP A 59 -6.22 -5.53 5.49
C ASP A 59 -7.04 -5.73 4.22
N THR A 60 -7.51 -4.67 3.60
CA THR A 60 -8.23 -4.75 2.33
C THR A 60 -7.34 -5.34 1.25
N ILE A 61 -7.87 -6.32 0.53
CA ILE A 61 -7.16 -6.96 -0.59
C ILE A 61 -7.82 -6.59 -1.90
N VAL A 62 -7.02 -6.49 -2.95
CA VAL A 62 -7.49 -6.17 -4.29
C VAL A 62 -6.74 -7.01 -5.31
N ASN A 63 -7.32 -7.13 -6.50
CA ASN A 63 -6.64 -7.78 -7.61
C ASN A 63 -5.47 -6.90 -8.06
N VAL A 64 -4.27 -7.46 -8.06
CA VAL A 64 -3.04 -6.74 -8.41
C VAL A 64 -2.52 -7.07 -9.81
N TYR A 65 -3.30 -7.85 -10.56
CA TYR A 65 -2.97 -8.18 -11.95
C TYR A 65 -1.50 -8.63 -12.11
N SER A 66 -0.74 -7.96 -12.98
CA SER A 66 0.64 -8.35 -13.29
C SER A 66 1.63 -8.19 -12.12
N THR A 67 1.30 -7.49 -11.07
CA THR A 67 2.13 -7.46 -9.86
C THR A 67 2.30 -8.87 -9.27
N THR A 68 1.36 -9.77 -9.56
CA THR A 68 1.45 -11.19 -9.21
C THR A 68 2.74 -11.84 -9.74
N LYS A 69 3.29 -11.36 -10.84
CA LYS A 69 4.57 -11.86 -11.38
C LYS A 69 5.71 -11.63 -10.39
N THR A 70 5.71 -10.50 -9.70
CA THR A 70 6.69 -10.20 -8.66
C THR A 70 6.57 -11.20 -7.51
N MET A 71 5.34 -11.52 -7.11
CA MET A 71 5.10 -12.50 -6.05
C MET A 71 5.55 -13.89 -6.46
N ALA A 72 5.33 -14.28 -7.72
CA ALA A 72 5.80 -15.55 -8.25
C ALA A 72 7.33 -15.61 -8.22
N ALA A 73 8.02 -14.54 -8.64
CA ALA A 73 9.47 -14.46 -8.60
C ALA A 73 10.02 -14.58 -7.17
N ILE A 74 9.40 -13.90 -6.22
CA ILE A 74 9.80 -13.98 -4.80
C ILE A 74 9.63 -15.41 -4.29
N SER A 75 8.54 -16.08 -4.66
CA SER A 75 8.30 -17.47 -4.26
C SER A 75 9.40 -18.41 -4.75
N VAL A 76 9.85 -18.22 -5.99
CA VAL A 76 10.97 -18.99 -6.55
C VAL A 76 12.26 -18.71 -5.77
N LEU A 77 12.53 -17.45 -5.45
CA LEU A 77 13.71 -17.06 -4.67
C LEU A 77 13.70 -17.70 -3.27
N VAL A 78 12.54 -17.78 -2.62
CA VAL A 78 12.41 -18.46 -1.33
C VAL A 78 12.78 -19.93 -1.46
N LEU A 79 12.31 -20.61 -2.51
CA LEU A 79 12.65 -22.01 -2.75
C LEU A 79 14.14 -22.18 -3.04
N ALA A 80 14.73 -21.28 -3.81
CA ALA A 80 16.17 -21.31 -4.10
C ALA A 80 16.99 -21.12 -2.82
N ASP A 81 16.56 -20.21 -1.94
CA ASP A 81 17.22 -19.95 -0.66
C ASP A 81 17.19 -21.18 0.27
N ARG A 82 16.13 -21.96 0.20
CA ARG A 82 15.98 -23.17 1.00
C ARG A 82 16.72 -24.39 0.44
N GLY A 83 17.18 -24.28 -0.78
CA GLY A 83 17.84 -25.39 -1.48
C GLY A 83 16.83 -26.30 -2.15
#